data_13d32bea70da7aa777bd1f203993cf2d
#
_entry.id   13d32bea70da7aa777bd1f203993cf2d
#
_cell.length_a   1.000
_cell.length_b   1.000
_cell.length_c   1.000
_cell.angle_alpha   90.00
_cell.angle_beta   90.00
_cell.angle_gamma   90.00
#
_symmetry.space_group_name_H-M   'P 1'
#
loop_
_entity.id
_entity.type
_entity.pdbx_description
1 polymer ?
#
loop_
_entity_poly.entity_id
_entity_poly.type
_entity_poly.pdbx_seq_one_letter_code
_entity_poly.pdbx_strand_id
1 'polypeptide(L)'
;MNLSELVSSELRRLETSNTLKHETALQSPQGGVVRVNGKDLVMLASNNYLGMSNHPAVRKAAIEGIKSYGYGVASARFLCGTQTIHRQLEKTIAKFVGTEDAILFSSTFAANVGFFSALTNEKMGMEQYRDVIYSDRLNHASIIDGQRLCRSEVTEKKIYNHADPVHLEQLLEEDRNKDYRLRIIATDGVFSMEGDMAPLDALARLAEKYQAILFVDDAHGIGVVGKTGRGTAEHYHVLGKIDALIGTLGKAIGGAAGGFISGSGELVEYLRQKARTYIFSNSLPPAIVTATTAAFHLLTKDKTIVRRLHENTAYFRKEIQGLGFTIIEGTHPIVPIMLGEASVAQEMSAALLKEGVYIKGLWFPVVPRGEARLRAQVSAALRRKDIDRALEAFRKVGKKMGILP
;
A
#
# COMPACT_ATOMS: atom_id res chain seq x y z
N MET A 1 35.87 -17.71 -4.26
CA MET A 1 35.03 -17.06 -3.20
C MET A 1 33.81 -17.96 -2.99
N ASN A 2 33.61 -18.45 -1.80
CA ASN A 2 32.39 -19.22 -1.49
C ASN A 2 31.21 -18.25 -1.17
N LEU A 3 29.97 -18.79 -1.08
CA LEU A 3 28.77 -18.01 -0.85
C LEU A 3 28.87 -17.16 0.44
N SER A 4 29.40 -17.74 1.52
CA SER A 4 29.53 -17.06 2.82
C SER A 4 30.46 -15.85 2.74
N GLU A 5 31.62 -16.00 2.06
CA GLU A 5 32.57 -14.92 1.83
C GLU A 5 31.95 -13.76 1.03
N LEU A 6 31.22 -14.12 -0.06
CA LEU A 6 30.53 -13.15 -0.91
C LEU A 6 29.48 -12.35 -0.12
N VAL A 7 28.60 -13.06 0.58
CA VAL A 7 27.54 -12.43 1.40
C VAL A 7 28.11 -11.58 2.52
N SER A 8 29.15 -12.06 3.24
CA SER A 8 29.82 -11.31 4.29
C SER A 8 30.49 -10.03 3.78
N SER A 9 31.05 -10.08 2.56
CA SER A 9 31.62 -8.89 1.91
C SER A 9 30.53 -7.85 1.62
N GLU A 10 29.40 -8.28 1.08
CA GLU A 10 28.27 -7.39 0.80
C GLU A 10 27.66 -6.80 2.08
N LEU A 11 27.48 -7.58 3.13
CA LEU A 11 27.00 -7.08 4.42
C LEU A 11 27.93 -6.00 5.01
N ARG A 12 29.24 -6.18 4.96
CA ARG A 12 30.22 -5.15 5.35
C ARG A 12 30.10 -3.90 4.49
N ARG A 13 29.87 -4.04 3.18
CA ARG A 13 29.63 -2.90 2.29
C ARG A 13 28.39 -2.12 2.67
N LEU A 14 27.28 -2.82 2.97
CA LEU A 14 26.03 -2.19 3.43
C LEU A 14 26.22 -1.46 4.78
N GLU A 15 27.00 -2.04 5.69
CA GLU A 15 27.33 -1.44 6.99
C GLU A 15 28.17 -0.18 6.82
N THR A 16 29.26 -0.25 6.04
CA THR A 16 30.15 0.88 5.77
C THR A 16 29.44 2.03 5.05
N SER A 17 28.50 1.71 4.16
CA SER A 17 27.69 2.71 3.45
C SER A 17 26.49 3.23 4.26
N ASN A 18 26.32 2.80 5.51
CA ASN A 18 25.14 3.10 6.36
C ASN A 18 23.80 2.77 5.68
N THR A 19 23.76 1.72 4.86
CA THR A 19 22.53 1.26 4.19
C THR A 19 21.97 -0.04 4.78
N LEU A 20 22.68 -0.64 5.74
CA LEU A 20 22.22 -1.82 6.46
C LEU A 20 20.97 -1.49 7.29
N LYS A 21 19.91 -2.29 7.08
CA LYS A 21 18.62 -2.10 7.77
C LYS A 21 18.58 -2.94 9.04
N HIS A 22 18.23 -2.31 10.16
CA HIS A 22 18.04 -2.99 11.44
C HIS A 22 16.56 -3.07 11.79
N GLU A 23 16.10 -4.27 12.15
CA GLU A 23 14.76 -4.49 12.69
C GLU A 23 14.72 -4.16 14.18
N THR A 24 13.59 -3.57 14.62
CA THR A 24 13.36 -3.25 16.02
C THR A 24 12.17 -4.03 16.53
N ALA A 25 12.36 -4.90 17.49
CA ALA A 25 11.30 -5.71 18.07
C ALA A 25 10.37 -4.88 18.95
N LEU A 26 9.06 -4.96 18.67
CA LEU A 26 8.01 -4.36 19.50
C LEU A 26 7.62 -5.32 20.62
N GLN A 27 7.44 -4.81 21.84
CA GLN A 27 7.07 -5.56 23.04
C GLN A 27 5.58 -5.38 23.41
N SER A 28 4.80 -4.83 22.51
CA SER A 28 3.36 -4.61 22.67
C SER A 28 2.61 -4.85 21.35
N PRO A 29 1.28 -4.99 21.40
CA PRO A 29 0.46 -4.92 20.18
C PRO A 29 0.67 -3.59 19.45
N GLN A 30 0.39 -3.58 18.14
CA GLN A 30 0.36 -2.36 17.33
C GLN A 30 -0.77 -1.42 17.79
N GLY A 31 -0.46 -0.13 17.89
CA GLY A 31 -1.38 0.91 18.31
C GLY A 31 -0.81 2.30 18.09
N GLY A 32 -1.46 3.34 18.60
CA GLY A 32 -0.95 4.72 18.60
C GLY A 32 0.32 4.88 19.46
N VAL A 33 0.47 4.02 20.46
CA VAL A 33 1.66 3.91 21.33
C VAL A 33 2.08 2.45 21.36
N VAL A 34 3.37 2.19 21.27
CA VAL A 34 3.98 0.85 21.32
C VAL A 34 5.10 0.81 22.32
N ARG A 35 5.48 -0.39 22.79
CA ARG A 35 6.60 -0.58 23.71
C ARG A 35 7.82 -1.13 22.99
N VAL A 36 8.96 -0.46 23.21
CA VAL A 36 10.28 -0.87 22.70
C VAL A 36 11.31 -0.68 23.82
N ASN A 37 12.08 -1.70 24.13
CA ASN A 37 13.08 -1.69 25.19
C ASN A 37 12.54 -1.15 26.54
N GLY A 38 11.32 -1.58 26.90
CA GLY A 38 10.62 -1.18 28.12
C GLY A 38 10.03 0.23 28.14
N LYS A 39 10.17 1.01 27.06
CA LYS A 39 9.67 2.39 26.95
C LYS A 39 8.47 2.47 26.02
N ASP A 40 7.50 3.31 26.38
CA ASP A 40 6.33 3.60 25.56
C ASP A 40 6.63 4.74 24.57
N LEU A 41 6.52 4.43 23.27
CA LEU A 41 6.84 5.32 22.15
C LEU A 41 5.58 5.63 21.33
N VAL A 42 5.43 6.88 20.91
CA VAL A 42 4.40 7.27 19.93
C VAL A 42 4.75 6.65 18.58
N MET A 43 3.82 5.90 17.99
CA MET A 43 4.05 5.19 16.74
C MET A 43 3.68 6.07 15.54
N LEU A 44 4.69 6.46 14.75
CA LEU A 44 4.54 7.21 13.51
C LEU A 44 5.15 6.46 12.30
N ALA A 45 5.33 5.14 12.38
CA ALA A 45 5.92 4.33 11.31
C ALA A 45 5.04 3.14 10.89
N SER A 46 3.79 3.07 11.36
CA SER A 46 2.91 1.93 11.07
C SER A 46 1.85 2.28 10.03
N ASN A 47 1.62 1.36 9.07
CA ASN A 47 0.50 1.45 8.12
C ASN A 47 -0.88 1.17 8.77
N ASN A 48 -0.96 1.07 10.10
CA ASN A 48 -2.20 0.87 10.85
C ASN A 48 -3.01 2.18 10.96
N TYR A 49 -3.36 2.77 9.81
CA TYR A 49 -3.98 4.09 9.71
C TYR A 49 -5.26 4.22 10.53
N LEU A 50 -6.10 3.19 10.56
CA LEU A 50 -7.38 3.19 11.28
C LEU A 50 -7.28 2.63 12.72
N GLY A 51 -6.10 2.13 13.13
CA GLY A 51 -5.93 1.51 14.43
C GLY A 51 -6.58 0.12 14.56
N MET A 52 -6.88 -0.54 13.45
CA MET A 52 -7.66 -1.79 13.46
C MET A 52 -6.83 -3.02 13.84
N SER A 53 -5.50 -3.00 13.73
CA SER A 53 -4.65 -4.17 14.03
C SER A 53 -4.83 -4.75 15.44
N ASN A 54 -5.25 -3.93 16.40
CA ASN A 54 -5.52 -4.35 17.78
C ASN A 54 -6.92 -3.95 18.26
N HIS A 55 -7.84 -3.63 17.35
CA HIS A 55 -9.19 -3.23 17.72
C HIS A 55 -9.95 -4.40 18.36
N PRO A 56 -10.65 -4.19 19.51
CA PRO A 56 -11.30 -5.29 20.24
C PRO A 56 -12.24 -6.16 19.40
N ALA A 57 -13.07 -5.54 18.54
CA ALA A 57 -14.00 -6.25 17.68
C ALA A 57 -13.28 -7.09 16.60
N VAL A 58 -12.17 -6.57 16.04
CA VAL A 58 -11.35 -7.28 15.05
C VAL A 58 -10.68 -8.49 15.69
N ARG A 59 -10.10 -8.32 16.90
CA ARG A 59 -9.51 -9.43 17.68
C ARG A 59 -10.54 -10.49 18.04
N LYS A 60 -11.73 -10.06 18.50
CA LYS A 60 -12.82 -11.00 18.81
C LYS A 60 -13.20 -11.82 17.58
N ALA A 61 -13.37 -11.20 16.43
CA ALA A 61 -13.69 -11.91 15.19
C ALA A 61 -12.60 -12.91 14.77
N ALA A 62 -11.31 -12.56 14.95
CA ALA A 62 -10.20 -13.48 14.71
C ALA A 62 -10.28 -14.73 15.59
N ILE A 63 -10.55 -14.56 16.90
CA ILE A 63 -10.68 -15.65 17.87
C ILE A 63 -11.86 -16.57 17.49
N GLU A 64 -13.01 -16.00 17.16
CA GLU A 64 -14.19 -16.76 16.72
C GLU A 64 -13.93 -17.46 15.38
N GLY A 65 -13.17 -16.85 14.47
CA GLY A 65 -12.74 -17.49 13.24
C GLY A 65 -11.91 -18.76 13.48
N ILE A 66 -10.96 -18.70 14.42
CA ILE A 66 -10.16 -19.87 14.81
C ILE A 66 -11.05 -20.96 15.42
N LYS A 67 -11.96 -20.61 16.33
CA LYS A 67 -12.86 -21.58 16.99
C LYS A 67 -13.77 -22.30 15.98
N SER A 68 -14.30 -21.57 15.00
CA SER A 68 -15.31 -22.11 14.08
C SER A 68 -14.73 -22.78 12.84
N TYR A 69 -13.54 -22.34 12.37
CA TYR A 69 -12.96 -22.78 11.09
C TYR A 69 -11.54 -23.34 11.21
N GLY A 70 -10.97 -23.38 12.41
CA GLY A 70 -9.61 -23.85 12.67
C GLY A 70 -8.54 -22.79 12.42
N TYR A 71 -7.28 -23.17 12.66
CA TYR A 71 -6.11 -22.30 12.53
C TYR A 71 -5.79 -21.96 11.06
N GLY A 72 -5.90 -22.93 10.17
CA GLY A 72 -5.57 -22.79 8.77
C GLY A 72 -6.31 -23.79 7.91
N VAL A 73 -6.16 -23.67 6.59
CA VAL A 73 -6.86 -24.52 5.61
C VAL A 73 -5.96 -25.52 4.91
N ALA A 74 -4.65 -25.39 5.04
CA ALA A 74 -3.62 -26.30 4.51
C ALA A 74 -3.76 -26.64 3.01
N SER A 75 -4.34 -25.72 2.21
CA SER A 75 -4.66 -25.97 0.79
C SER A 75 -4.81 -24.70 -0.01
N ALA A 76 -4.54 -24.80 -1.30
CA ALA A 76 -4.90 -23.77 -2.28
C ALA A 76 -6.43 -23.69 -2.48
N ARG A 77 -6.89 -22.52 -2.92
CA ARG A 77 -8.33 -22.20 -3.04
C ARG A 77 -9.13 -23.18 -3.91
N PHE A 78 -8.57 -23.61 -5.04
CA PHE A 78 -9.27 -24.47 -6.01
C PHE A 78 -9.36 -25.94 -5.60
N LEU A 79 -8.49 -26.39 -4.70
CA LEU A 79 -8.52 -27.76 -4.17
C LEU A 79 -9.59 -27.88 -3.06
N CYS A 80 -9.17 -27.63 -1.82
CA CYS A 80 -10.06 -27.66 -0.65
C CYS A 80 -9.87 -26.46 0.29
N GLY A 81 -9.11 -25.46 -0.13
CA GLY A 81 -8.80 -24.27 0.68
C GLY A 81 -9.85 -23.15 0.62
N THR A 82 -11.01 -23.36 -0.01
CA THR A 82 -12.10 -22.39 -0.01
C THR A 82 -13.13 -22.73 1.03
N GLN A 83 -13.24 -21.90 2.07
CA GLN A 83 -14.32 -21.93 3.06
C GLN A 83 -15.35 -20.83 2.75
N THR A 84 -16.56 -20.95 3.31
CA THR A 84 -17.66 -19.97 3.10
C THR A 84 -17.26 -18.55 3.48
N ILE A 85 -16.45 -18.38 4.52
CA ILE A 85 -15.96 -17.08 4.99
C ILE A 85 -15.10 -16.35 3.93
N HIS A 86 -14.35 -17.06 3.11
CA HIS A 86 -13.58 -16.44 2.02
C HIS A 86 -14.51 -15.78 1.01
N ARG A 87 -15.57 -16.48 0.57
CA ARG A 87 -16.57 -15.95 -0.35
C ARG A 87 -17.36 -14.78 0.25
N GLN A 88 -17.64 -14.85 1.56
CA GLN A 88 -18.28 -13.74 2.28
C GLN A 88 -17.40 -12.49 2.31
N LEU A 89 -16.09 -12.65 2.56
CA LEU A 89 -15.16 -11.53 2.54
C LEU A 89 -15.02 -10.94 1.13
N GLU A 90 -14.90 -11.77 0.09
CA GLU A 90 -14.86 -11.32 -1.32
C GLU A 90 -16.10 -10.47 -1.66
N LYS A 91 -17.30 -10.93 -1.32
CA LYS A 91 -18.54 -10.15 -1.50
C LYS A 91 -18.56 -8.85 -0.66
N THR A 92 -18.03 -8.90 0.56
CA THR A 92 -17.95 -7.70 1.43
C THR A 92 -17.03 -6.65 0.82
N ILE A 93 -15.88 -7.08 0.28
CA ILE A 93 -14.92 -6.20 -0.40
C ILE A 93 -15.57 -5.58 -1.64
N ALA A 94 -16.10 -6.39 -2.55
CA ALA A 94 -16.72 -5.92 -3.79
C ALA A 94 -17.82 -4.88 -3.51
N LYS A 95 -18.71 -5.17 -2.56
CA LYS A 95 -19.75 -4.21 -2.12
C LYS A 95 -19.16 -2.92 -1.56
N PHE A 96 -18.07 -3.02 -0.78
CA PHE A 96 -17.45 -1.85 -0.14
C PHE A 96 -16.82 -0.93 -1.18
N VAL A 97 -16.04 -1.48 -2.11
CA VAL A 97 -15.34 -0.70 -3.14
C VAL A 97 -16.21 -0.38 -4.37
N GLY A 98 -17.37 -1.06 -4.53
CA GLY A 98 -18.36 -0.77 -5.57
C GLY A 98 -18.02 -1.42 -6.91
N THR A 99 -17.58 -2.67 -6.87
CA THR A 99 -17.34 -3.54 -8.02
C THR A 99 -18.27 -4.75 -8.00
N GLU A 100 -18.21 -5.61 -9.01
CA GLU A 100 -19.07 -6.79 -9.10
C GLU A 100 -18.59 -7.96 -8.24
N ASP A 101 -17.28 -8.26 -8.26
CA ASP A 101 -16.68 -9.35 -7.47
C ASP A 101 -15.27 -8.99 -6.99
N ALA A 102 -14.69 -9.84 -6.15
CA ALA A 102 -13.33 -9.74 -5.66
C ALA A 102 -12.69 -11.12 -5.51
N ILE A 103 -11.35 -11.15 -5.56
CA ILE A 103 -10.53 -12.34 -5.36
C ILE A 103 -9.44 -12.05 -4.34
N LEU A 104 -9.26 -12.97 -3.35
CA LEU A 104 -8.28 -12.83 -2.28
C LEU A 104 -6.95 -13.47 -2.66
N PHE A 105 -5.85 -12.79 -2.32
CA PHE A 105 -4.48 -13.27 -2.45
C PHE A 105 -3.77 -13.30 -1.09
N SER A 106 -2.67 -14.05 -0.99
CA SER A 106 -1.84 -14.12 0.22
C SER A 106 -1.21 -12.77 0.61
N SER A 107 -1.02 -11.88 -0.36
CA SER A 107 -0.56 -10.49 -0.20
C SER A 107 -0.97 -9.64 -1.40
N THR A 108 -0.92 -8.30 -1.25
CA THR A 108 -1.07 -7.37 -2.38
C THR A 108 0.06 -7.54 -3.41
N PHE A 109 1.27 -7.87 -2.94
CA PHE A 109 2.38 -8.20 -3.83
C PHE A 109 2.01 -9.37 -4.76
N ALA A 110 1.47 -10.45 -4.18
CA ALA A 110 1.00 -11.61 -4.95
C ALA A 110 -0.17 -11.27 -5.89
N ALA A 111 -1.04 -10.34 -5.50
CA ALA A 111 -2.15 -9.86 -6.33
C ALA A 111 -1.61 -9.13 -7.57
N ASN A 112 -0.69 -8.17 -7.41
CA ASN A 112 -0.09 -7.42 -8.50
C ASN A 112 0.65 -8.34 -9.48
N VAL A 113 1.51 -9.22 -8.97
CA VAL A 113 2.21 -10.23 -9.79
C VAL A 113 1.23 -11.12 -10.53
N GLY A 114 0.17 -11.58 -9.85
CA GLY A 114 -0.86 -12.44 -10.42
C GLY A 114 -1.63 -11.78 -11.56
N PHE A 115 -2.00 -10.50 -11.39
CA PHE A 115 -2.72 -9.73 -12.41
C PHE A 115 -1.92 -9.62 -13.71
N PHE A 116 -0.74 -9.03 -13.65
CA PHE A 116 0.06 -8.78 -14.85
C PHE A 116 0.43 -10.08 -15.57
N SER A 117 0.93 -11.07 -14.83
CA SER A 117 1.34 -12.34 -15.44
C SER A 117 0.17 -13.14 -16.03
N ALA A 118 -1.01 -13.11 -15.43
CA ALA A 118 -2.18 -13.82 -15.93
C ALA A 118 -2.71 -13.18 -17.22
N LEU A 119 -2.79 -11.85 -17.28
CA LEU A 119 -3.36 -11.16 -18.42
C LEU A 119 -2.43 -11.11 -19.64
N THR A 120 -1.12 -10.95 -19.42
CA THR A 120 -0.19 -10.68 -20.53
C THR A 120 0.54 -11.92 -21.05
N ASN A 121 0.81 -12.93 -20.21
CA ASN A 121 1.51 -14.14 -20.65
C ASN A 121 0.58 -15.14 -21.36
N GLU A 122 -0.72 -15.05 -21.15
CA GLU A 122 -1.75 -15.85 -21.80
C GLU A 122 -2.44 -15.01 -22.87
N LYS A 123 -2.35 -15.42 -24.13
CA LYS A 123 -2.84 -14.62 -25.27
C LYS A 123 -4.29 -14.87 -25.65
N MET A 124 -4.96 -15.83 -25.02
CA MET A 124 -6.38 -16.14 -25.23
C MET A 124 -6.76 -16.36 -26.72
N GLY A 125 -5.88 -17.04 -27.49
CA GLY A 125 -6.07 -17.27 -28.92
C GLY A 125 -5.69 -16.08 -29.82
N MET A 126 -5.01 -15.07 -29.30
CA MET A 126 -4.57 -13.88 -30.03
C MET A 126 -3.02 -13.75 -30.00
N GLU A 127 -2.31 -14.85 -30.27
CA GLU A 127 -0.86 -14.98 -30.14
C GLU A 127 -0.08 -14.02 -31.05
N GLN A 128 -0.66 -13.58 -32.15
CA GLN A 128 -0.06 -12.65 -33.12
C GLN A 128 0.05 -11.21 -32.59
N TYR A 129 -0.69 -10.85 -31.54
CA TYR A 129 -0.70 -9.49 -30.99
C TYR A 129 0.18 -9.37 -29.76
N ARG A 130 0.72 -8.17 -29.56
CA ARG A 130 1.42 -7.78 -28.32
C ARG A 130 0.47 -7.05 -27.38
N ASP A 131 0.86 -6.95 -26.14
CA ASP A 131 0.25 -6.06 -25.14
C ASP A 131 1.18 -4.88 -24.84
N VAL A 132 0.63 -3.80 -24.27
CA VAL A 132 1.43 -2.68 -23.77
C VAL A 132 0.96 -2.28 -22.37
N ILE A 133 1.93 -1.97 -21.50
CA ILE A 133 1.68 -1.47 -20.15
C ILE A 133 2.31 -0.09 -20.04
N TYR A 134 1.49 0.91 -19.74
CA TYR A 134 1.90 2.27 -19.39
C TYR A 134 1.94 2.38 -17.87
N SER A 135 3.12 2.51 -17.29
CA SER A 135 3.35 2.45 -15.84
C SER A 135 3.82 3.79 -15.31
N ASP A 136 3.22 4.27 -14.22
CA ASP A 136 3.75 5.43 -13.50
C ASP A 136 5.17 5.14 -12.99
N ARG A 137 6.05 6.11 -13.11
CA ARG A 137 7.47 5.99 -12.73
C ARG A 137 7.69 5.67 -11.26
N LEU A 138 6.79 6.08 -10.38
CA LEU A 138 6.89 5.86 -8.93
C LEU A 138 6.02 4.72 -8.41
N ASN A 139 5.49 3.89 -9.29
CA ASN A 139 4.73 2.72 -8.90
C ASN A 139 5.48 1.83 -7.90
N HIS A 140 4.71 1.21 -7.01
CA HIS A 140 5.21 0.29 -6.00
C HIS A 140 6.01 -0.87 -6.62
N ALA A 141 7.04 -1.34 -5.91
CA ALA A 141 7.91 -2.44 -6.34
C ALA A 141 7.14 -3.69 -6.81
N SER A 142 6.00 -4.01 -6.21
CA SER A 142 5.18 -5.16 -6.62
C SER A 142 4.53 -5.01 -8.00
N ILE A 143 4.20 -3.78 -8.41
CA ILE A 143 3.73 -3.49 -9.77
C ILE A 143 4.89 -3.65 -10.74
N ILE A 144 6.05 -3.06 -10.42
CA ILE A 144 7.27 -3.17 -11.23
C ILE A 144 7.70 -4.62 -11.41
N ASP A 145 7.73 -5.40 -10.32
CA ASP A 145 8.13 -6.81 -10.37
C ASP A 145 7.07 -7.68 -11.06
N GLY A 146 5.78 -7.40 -10.87
CA GLY A 146 4.71 -8.03 -11.62
C GLY A 146 4.86 -7.83 -13.13
N GLN A 147 5.22 -6.63 -13.55
CA GLN A 147 5.51 -6.31 -14.95
C GLN A 147 6.80 -6.97 -15.46
N ARG A 148 7.83 -7.14 -14.60
CA ARG A 148 9.06 -7.85 -14.96
C ARG A 148 8.83 -9.31 -15.32
N LEU A 149 7.81 -9.94 -14.75
CA LEU A 149 7.43 -11.32 -15.07
C LEU A 149 6.61 -11.43 -16.37
N CYS A 150 6.20 -10.34 -16.97
CA CYS A 150 5.62 -10.34 -18.31
C CYS A 150 6.72 -10.57 -19.34
N ARG A 151 6.48 -11.53 -20.26
CA ARG A 151 7.44 -11.86 -21.32
C ARG A 151 7.62 -10.68 -22.26
N SER A 152 8.86 -10.22 -22.43
CA SER A 152 9.21 -9.05 -23.24
C SER A 152 8.90 -9.22 -24.73
N GLU A 153 8.87 -10.46 -25.20
CA GLU A 153 8.56 -10.80 -26.59
C GLU A 153 7.11 -10.47 -26.95
N VAL A 154 6.23 -10.47 -25.94
CA VAL A 154 4.77 -10.30 -26.14
C VAL A 154 4.18 -9.11 -25.39
N THR A 155 4.99 -8.43 -24.55
CA THR A 155 4.51 -7.28 -23.75
C THR A 155 5.52 -6.14 -23.79
N GLU A 156 5.11 -4.99 -24.32
CA GLU A 156 5.88 -3.75 -24.26
C GLU A 156 5.60 -3.02 -22.94
N LYS A 157 6.60 -2.32 -22.40
CA LYS A 157 6.48 -1.54 -21.16
C LYS A 157 6.95 -0.12 -21.42
N LYS A 158 6.07 0.84 -21.14
CA LYS A 158 6.34 2.27 -21.25
C LYS A 158 6.15 2.93 -19.90
N ILE A 159 7.07 3.80 -19.53
CA ILE A 159 7.04 4.50 -18.25
C ILE A 159 6.65 5.95 -18.53
N TYR A 160 5.58 6.41 -17.91
CA TYR A 160 5.22 7.83 -17.94
C TYR A 160 5.69 8.55 -16.67
N ASN A 161 5.84 9.88 -16.77
CA ASN A 161 6.23 10.71 -15.66
C ASN A 161 5.22 10.61 -14.52
N HIS A 162 5.71 10.72 -13.30
CA HIS A 162 4.90 10.58 -12.11
C HIS A 162 3.70 11.54 -12.10
N ALA A 163 2.51 10.93 -11.91
CA ALA A 163 1.21 11.61 -11.84
C ALA A 163 0.96 12.59 -13.03
N ASP A 164 1.53 12.32 -14.20
CA ASP A 164 1.48 13.18 -15.39
C ASP A 164 0.56 12.59 -16.48
N PRO A 165 -0.73 12.94 -16.49
CA PRO A 165 -1.66 12.47 -17.51
C PRO A 165 -1.36 13.03 -18.90
N VAL A 166 -0.63 14.17 -19.02
CA VAL A 166 -0.28 14.74 -20.32
C VAL A 166 0.79 13.89 -20.99
N HIS A 167 1.85 13.51 -20.27
CA HIS A 167 2.87 12.61 -20.79
C HIS A 167 2.28 11.21 -21.08
N LEU A 168 1.37 10.69 -20.23
CA LEU A 168 0.67 9.45 -20.52
C LEU A 168 -0.11 9.54 -21.82
N GLU A 169 -0.86 10.62 -22.05
CA GLU A 169 -1.64 10.80 -23.27
C GLU A 169 -0.74 10.85 -24.52
N GLN A 170 0.43 11.49 -24.44
CA GLN A 170 1.42 11.49 -25.54
C GLN A 170 1.83 10.06 -25.91
N LEU A 171 2.15 9.20 -24.92
CA LEU A 171 2.51 7.80 -25.16
C LEU A 171 1.36 6.98 -25.76
N LEU A 172 0.13 7.23 -25.30
CA LEU A 172 -1.06 6.58 -25.82
C LEU A 172 -1.35 6.99 -27.26
N GLU A 173 -1.14 8.28 -27.59
CA GLU A 173 -1.33 8.81 -28.96
C GLU A 173 -0.27 8.26 -29.93
N GLU A 174 0.99 8.17 -29.52
CA GLU A 174 2.07 7.53 -30.29
C GLU A 174 1.72 6.08 -30.68
N ASP A 175 1.00 5.40 -29.80
CA ASP A 175 0.61 4.00 -29.97
C ASP A 175 -0.78 3.81 -30.54
N ARG A 176 -1.47 4.88 -30.94
CA ARG A 176 -2.86 4.84 -31.38
C ARG A 176 -3.12 3.85 -32.50
N ASN A 177 -2.21 3.79 -33.46
CA ASN A 177 -2.34 2.94 -34.66
C ASN A 177 -1.61 1.60 -34.53
N LYS A 178 -1.07 1.23 -33.34
CA LYS A 178 -0.46 -0.07 -33.11
C LYS A 178 -1.52 -1.10 -32.71
N ASP A 179 -1.42 -2.27 -33.28
CA ASP A 179 -2.33 -3.40 -33.01
C ASP A 179 -1.94 -4.11 -31.69
N TYR A 180 -2.16 -3.44 -30.55
CA TYR A 180 -2.06 -4.09 -29.26
C TYR A 180 -3.37 -4.81 -28.90
N ARG A 181 -3.24 -6.05 -28.39
CA ARG A 181 -4.38 -6.77 -27.83
C ARG A 181 -4.91 -6.08 -26.57
N LEU A 182 -4.01 -5.74 -25.63
CA LEU A 182 -4.33 -5.02 -24.41
C LEU A 182 -3.46 -3.77 -24.28
N ARG A 183 -4.08 -2.69 -23.88
CA ARG A 183 -3.44 -1.49 -23.33
C ARG A 183 -3.77 -1.43 -21.85
N ILE A 184 -2.77 -1.34 -20.98
CA ILE A 184 -2.96 -1.31 -19.53
C ILE A 184 -2.29 -0.05 -18.98
N ILE A 185 -3.08 0.82 -18.36
CA ILE A 185 -2.58 1.96 -17.57
C ILE A 185 -2.46 1.49 -16.14
N ALA A 186 -1.25 1.49 -15.57
CA ALA A 186 -0.97 0.99 -14.24
C ALA A 186 -0.44 2.11 -13.33
N THR A 187 -1.10 2.30 -12.19
CA THR A 187 -0.73 3.30 -11.20
C THR A 187 -1.01 2.83 -9.76
N ASP A 188 -0.23 3.35 -8.79
CA ASP A 188 -0.71 3.43 -7.41
C ASP A 188 -1.84 4.47 -7.31
N GLY A 189 -2.82 4.24 -6.46
CA GLY A 189 -3.82 5.26 -6.12
C GLY A 189 -3.23 6.33 -5.19
N VAL A 190 -2.44 5.87 -4.20
CA VAL A 190 -1.63 6.71 -3.30
C VAL A 190 -0.21 6.20 -3.30
N PHE A 191 0.75 7.06 -3.61
CA PHE A 191 2.17 6.71 -3.63
C PHE A 191 2.75 6.67 -2.22
N SER A 192 3.34 5.54 -1.88
CA SER A 192 3.67 5.19 -0.50
C SER A 192 4.79 6.01 0.12
N MET A 193 5.67 6.63 -0.68
CA MET A 193 6.83 7.39 -0.20
C MET A 193 6.54 8.90 -0.15
N GLU A 194 5.64 9.37 -1.00
CA GLU A 194 5.26 10.77 -1.17
C GLU A 194 3.97 11.11 -0.42
N GLY A 195 3.01 10.19 -0.39
CA GLY A 195 1.69 10.41 0.18
C GLY A 195 0.77 11.24 -0.72
N ASP A 196 1.14 11.46 -1.97
CA ASP A 196 0.31 12.05 -3.00
C ASP A 196 -0.53 11.02 -3.74
N MET A 197 -1.41 11.47 -4.61
CA MET A 197 -2.41 10.63 -5.27
C MET A 197 -2.30 10.76 -6.80
N ALA A 198 -2.48 9.65 -7.51
CA ALA A 198 -2.66 9.68 -8.95
C ALA A 198 -3.94 10.45 -9.32
N PRO A 199 -3.94 11.26 -10.40
CA PRO A 199 -5.12 12.00 -10.86
C PRO A 199 -6.10 11.07 -11.58
N LEU A 200 -6.79 10.21 -10.81
CA LEU A 200 -7.60 9.11 -11.35
C LEU A 200 -8.75 9.55 -12.25
N ASP A 201 -9.27 10.75 -12.08
CA ASP A 201 -10.28 11.31 -12.97
C ASP A 201 -9.73 11.54 -14.39
N ALA A 202 -8.50 12.02 -14.50
CA ALA A 202 -7.82 12.17 -15.80
C ALA A 202 -7.44 10.80 -16.38
N LEU A 203 -6.88 9.91 -15.56
CA LEU A 203 -6.49 8.57 -16.01
C LEU A 203 -7.68 7.74 -16.48
N ALA A 204 -8.83 7.84 -15.81
CA ALA A 204 -10.07 7.16 -16.23
C ALA A 204 -10.58 7.69 -17.59
N ARG A 205 -10.51 9.01 -17.82
CA ARG A 205 -10.85 9.59 -19.14
C ARG A 205 -9.92 9.10 -20.25
N LEU A 206 -8.61 8.98 -19.96
CA LEU A 206 -7.64 8.45 -20.92
C LEU A 206 -7.88 6.96 -21.19
N ALA A 207 -8.14 6.18 -20.14
CA ALA A 207 -8.46 4.77 -20.29
C ALA A 207 -9.69 4.56 -21.20
N GLU A 208 -10.76 5.32 -21.01
CA GLU A 208 -11.96 5.30 -21.85
C GLU A 208 -11.64 5.73 -23.29
N LYS A 209 -10.93 6.85 -23.48
CA LYS A 209 -10.59 7.40 -24.80
C LYS A 209 -9.76 6.45 -25.66
N TYR A 210 -8.79 5.75 -25.05
CA TYR A 210 -7.86 4.86 -25.74
C TYR A 210 -8.17 3.37 -25.57
N GLN A 211 -9.33 3.04 -25.00
CA GLN A 211 -9.78 1.65 -24.75
C GLN A 211 -8.72 0.85 -23.97
N ALA A 212 -8.15 1.47 -22.95
CA ALA A 212 -7.15 0.87 -22.08
C ALA A 212 -7.79 0.39 -20.78
N ILE A 213 -7.24 -0.70 -20.22
CA ILE A 213 -7.57 -1.21 -18.89
C ILE A 213 -6.95 -0.27 -17.86
N LEU A 214 -7.73 0.23 -16.91
CA LEU A 214 -7.23 1.02 -15.79
C LEU A 214 -7.00 0.10 -14.58
N PHE A 215 -5.72 -0.11 -14.25
CA PHE A 215 -5.26 -0.84 -13.07
C PHE A 215 -4.82 0.17 -12.00
N VAL A 216 -5.39 0.08 -10.80
CA VAL A 216 -5.07 0.96 -9.67
C VAL A 216 -4.75 0.16 -8.41
N ASP A 217 -3.53 0.27 -7.91
CA ASP A 217 -3.18 -0.24 -6.57
C ASP A 217 -3.51 0.82 -5.51
N ASP A 218 -4.65 0.66 -4.88
CA ASP A 218 -5.17 1.56 -3.85
C ASP A 218 -4.91 1.05 -2.42
N ALA A 219 -3.79 0.33 -2.23
CA ALA A 219 -3.40 -0.25 -0.96
C ALA A 219 -3.16 0.78 0.15
N HIS A 220 -2.88 2.03 -0.17
CA HIS A 220 -2.78 3.14 0.78
C HIS A 220 -4.04 4.03 0.81
N GLY A 221 -4.96 3.90 -0.16
CA GLY A 221 -6.17 4.69 -0.24
C GLY A 221 -7.37 4.03 0.43
N ILE A 222 -7.61 2.72 0.21
CA ILE A 222 -8.77 2.01 0.79
C ILE A 222 -8.70 2.01 2.32
N GLY A 223 -9.77 2.48 2.96
CA GLY A 223 -9.86 2.72 4.39
C GLY A 223 -9.39 4.12 4.82
N VAL A 224 -8.72 4.88 3.94
CA VAL A 224 -8.00 6.11 4.29
C VAL A 224 -8.55 7.33 3.53
N VAL A 225 -8.65 7.23 2.21
CA VAL A 225 -9.03 8.30 1.29
C VAL A 225 -10.53 8.25 1.01
N GLY A 226 -11.11 9.41 0.73
CA GLY A 226 -12.54 9.57 0.49
C GLY A 226 -13.35 9.80 1.78
N LYS A 227 -14.55 10.29 1.61
CA LYS A 227 -15.47 10.66 2.73
C LYS A 227 -15.87 9.43 3.55
N THR A 228 -15.97 8.27 2.91
CA THR A 228 -16.38 7.01 3.55
C THR A 228 -15.26 5.99 3.64
N GLY A 229 -14.05 6.34 3.17
CA GLY A 229 -12.88 5.47 3.18
C GLY A 229 -12.89 4.43 2.05
N ARG A 230 -13.62 4.66 0.96
CA ARG A 230 -13.65 3.73 -0.20
C ARG A 230 -12.45 3.91 -1.14
N GLY A 231 -11.49 4.74 -0.75
CA GLY A 231 -10.23 4.93 -1.45
C GLY A 231 -10.22 6.08 -2.45
N THR A 232 -9.20 6.10 -3.29
CA THR A 232 -8.96 7.15 -4.28
C THR A 232 -10.05 7.21 -5.34
N ALA A 233 -10.68 6.08 -5.67
CA ALA A 233 -11.82 6.04 -6.59
C ALA A 233 -13.03 6.84 -6.09
N GLU A 234 -13.30 6.82 -4.78
CA GLU A 234 -14.32 7.68 -4.16
C GLU A 234 -13.92 9.15 -4.22
N HIS A 235 -12.67 9.46 -3.92
CA HIS A 235 -12.15 10.82 -3.87
C HIS A 235 -12.26 11.54 -5.21
N TYR A 236 -11.91 10.86 -6.29
CA TYR A 236 -11.95 11.38 -7.67
C TYR A 236 -13.28 11.13 -8.40
N HIS A 237 -14.30 10.60 -7.71
CA HIS A 237 -15.62 10.31 -8.29
C HIS A 237 -15.58 9.37 -9.50
N VAL A 238 -14.70 8.38 -9.48
CA VAL A 238 -14.50 7.39 -10.53
C VAL A 238 -14.84 5.96 -10.09
N LEU A 239 -15.66 5.80 -9.07
CA LEU A 239 -16.20 4.49 -8.69
C LEU A 239 -16.89 3.83 -9.89
N GLY A 240 -16.55 2.55 -10.14
CA GLY A 240 -17.06 1.80 -11.30
C GLY A 240 -16.36 2.11 -12.64
N LYS A 241 -15.31 2.95 -12.66
CA LYS A 241 -14.51 3.25 -13.85
C LYS A 241 -13.09 2.66 -13.81
N ILE A 242 -12.77 1.88 -12.81
CA ILE A 242 -11.49 1.19 -12.63
C ILE A 242 -11.74 -0.28 -12.93
N ASP A 243 -11.04 -0.84 -13.91
CA ASP A 243 -11.22 -2.22 -14.33
C ASP A 243 -10.64 -3.21 -13.31
N ALA A 244 -9.49 -2.89 -12.73
CA ALA A 244 -8.84 -3.69 -11.70
C ALA A 244 -8.41 -2.80 -10.53
N LEU A 245 -9.17 -2.86 -9.44
CA LEU A 245 -8.87 -2.16 -8.20
C LEU A 245 -8.22 -3.13 -7.22
N ILE A 246 -6.99 -2.80 -6.82
CA ILE A 246 -6.19 -3.60 -5.91
C ILE A 246 -6.24 -2.98 -4.52
N GLY A 247 -6.33 -3.83 -3.50
CA GLY A 247 -6.30 -3.40 -2.11
C GLY A 247 -5.53 -4.34 -1.20
N THR A 248 -5.31 -3.89 0.02
CA THR A 248 -4.55 -4.64 1.03
C THR A 248 -5.36 -4.89 2.29
N LEU A 249 -5.13 -6.05 2.89
CA LEU A 249 -5.64 -6.42 4.21
C LEU A 249 -4.56 -6.27 5.31
N GLY A 250 -3.37 -5.81 4.91
CA GLY A 250 -2.20 -5.66 5.77
C GLY A 250 -1.95 -4.22 6.26
N LYS A 251 -2.86 -3.26 5.99
CA LYS A 251 -2.69 -1.85 6.36
C LYS A 251 -3.91 -1.31 7.11
N ALA A 252 -4.63 -0.34 6.56
CA ALA A 252 -5.81 0.25 7.17
C ALA A 252 -6.88 -0.78 7.53
N ILE A 253 -7.11 -1.74 6.63
CA ILE A 253 -8.15 -2.77 6.80
C ILE A 253 -7.54 -3.99 7.51
N GLY A 254 -7.74 -4.08 8.81
CA GLY A 254 -7.32 -5.21 9.62
C GLY A 254 -5.85 -5.20 10.06
N GLY A 255 -4.92 -4.78 9.20
CA GLY A 255 -3.49 -4.66 9.53
C GLY A 255 -2.77 -6.00 9.71
N ALA A 256 -3.27 -7.09 9.10
CA ALA A 256 -2.68 -8.43 9.22
C ALA A 256 -1.93 -8.81 7.94
N ALA A 257 -2.50 -9.63 7.09
CA ALA A 257 -1.92 -10.09 5.84
C ALA A 257 -3.00 -10.31 4.78
N GLY A 258 -2.59 -10.37 3.53
CA GLY A 258 -3.47 -10.57 2.40
C GLY A 258 -3.64 -9.33 1.54
N GLY A 259 -4.11 -9.56 0.34
CA GLY A 259 -4.51 -8.56 -0.63
C GLY A 259 -5.70 -9.05 -1.44
N PHE A 260 -6.22 -8.19 -2.29
CA PHE A 260 -7.31 -8.55 -3.17
C PHE A 260 -7.23 -7.78 -4.49
N ILE A 261 -7.86 -8.33 -5.51
CA ILE A 261 -8.23 -7.63 -6.74
C ILE A 261 -9.74 -7.63 -6.81
N SER A 262 -10.31 -6.50 -7.20
CA SER A 262 -11.75 -6.30 -7.36
C SER A 262 -12.03 -5.67 -8.72
N GLY A 263 -13.07 -6.13 -9.41
CA GLY A 263 -13.42 -5.69 -10.75
C GLY A 263 -14.68 -6.36 -11.25
N SER A 264 -14.78 -6.61 -12.57
CA SER A 264 -15.88 -7.37 -13.16
C SER A 264 -15.84 -8.84 -12.73
N GLY A 265 -16.99 -9.51 -12.79
CA GLY A 265 -17.10 -10.94 -12.47
C GLY A 265 -16.21 -11.79 -13.39
N GLU A 266 -16.15 -11.44 -14.69
CA GLU A 266 -15.34 -12.14 -15.69
C GLU A 266 -13.82 -12.00 -15.39
N LEU A 267 -13.35 -10.80 -15.06
CA LEU A 267 -11.95 -10.59 -14.68
C LEU A 267 -11.58 -11.42 -13.45
N VAL A 268 -12.42 -11.37 -12.42
CA VAL A 268 -12.21 -12.10 -11.17
C VAL A 268 -12.18 -13.60 -11.41
N GLU A 269 -13.14 -14.13 -12.20
CA GLU A 269 -13.17 -15.56 -12.53
C GLU A 269 -11.96 -15.96 -13.39
N TYR A 270 -11.56 -15.14 -14.36
CA TYR A 270 -10.35 -15.39 -15.15
C TYR A 270 -9.10 -15.47 -14.27
N LEU A 271 -8.94 -14.55 -13.32
CA LEU A 271 -7.82 -14.58 -12.38
C LEU A 271 -7.83 -15.83 -11.48
N ARG A 272 -9.01 -16.34 -11.10
CA ARG A 272 -9.13 -17.61 -10.36
C ARG A 272 -8.56 -18.78 -11.15
N GLN A 273 -8.68 -18.76 -12.49
CA GLN A 273 -8.20 -19.82 -13.38
C GLN A 273 -6.74 -19.65 -13.79
N LYS A 274 -6.19 -18.43 -13.82
CA LYS A 274 -4.91 -18.14 -14.47
C LYS A 274 -3.84 -17.51 -13.58
N ALA A 275 -4.22 -16.82 -12.49
CA ALA A 275 -3.26 -16.17 -11.63
C ALA A 275 -2.46 -17.21 -10.81
N ARG A 276 -1.21 -17.44 -11.21
CA ARG A 276 -0.32 -18.45 -10.59
C ARG A 276 -0.12 -18.22 -9.10
N THR A 277 -0.02 -16.96 -8.66
CA THR A 277 0.12 -16.59 -7.25
C THR A 277 -1.12 -16.87 -6.41
N TYR A 278 -2.26 -17.09 -7.05
CA TYR A 278 -3.48 -17.57 -6.41
C TYR A 278 -3.58 -19.10 -6.46
N ILE A 279 -3.34 -19.71 -7.63
CA ILE A 279 -3.50 -21.15 -7.84
C ILE A 279 -2.51 -21.95 -7.01
N PHE A 280 -1.25 -21.49 -6.92
CA PHE A 280 -0.15 -22.21 -6.26
C PHE A 280 0.19 -21.64 -4.87
N SER A 281 -0.76 -20.97 -4.21
CA SER A 281 -0.60 -20.44 -2.86
C SER A 281 -1.72 -20.93 -1.94
N ASN A 282 -1.40 -21.14 -0.67
CA ASN A 282 -2.42 -21.46 0.33
C ASN A 282 -3.37 -20.28 0.52
N SER A 283 -4.60 -20.61 0.88
CA SER A 283 -5.65 -19.64 1.24
C SER A 283 -5.28 -18.85 2.50
N LEU A 284 -5.85 -17.66 2.63
CA LEU A 284 -5.75 -16.90 3.87
C LEU A 284 -6.34 -17.68 5.05
N PRO A 285 -5.65 -17.67 6.22
CA PRO A 285 -6.16 -18.32 7.43
C PRO A 285 -7.51 -17.74 7.89
N PRO A 286 -8.39 -18.56 8.47
CA PRO A 286 -9.71 -18.13 8.96
C PRO A 286 -9.69 -16.91 9.87
N ALA A 287 -8.72 -16.83 10.77
CA ALA A 287 -8.55 -15.69 11.67
C ALA A 287 -8.41 -14.36 10.93
N ILE A 288 -7.62 -14.34 9.83
CA ILE A 288 -7.45 -13.14 9.01
C ILE A 288 -8.74 -12.80 8.29
N VAL A 289 -9.40 -13.79 7.70
CA VAL A 289 -10.62 -13.59 6.91
C VAL A 289 -11.75 -13.01 7.76
N THR A 290 -12.01 -13.60 8.94
CA THR A 290 -13.09 -13.14 9.84
C THR A 290 -12.77 -11.78 10.46
N ALA A 291 -11.52 -11.57 10.88
CA ALA A 291 -11.04 -10.27 11.39
C ALA A 291 -11.19 -9.15 10.36
N THR A 292 -10.79 -9.40 9.11
CA THR A 292 -10.90 -8.44 8.01
C THR A 292 -12.35 -8.13 7.67
N THR A 293 -13.23 -9.15 7.65
CA THR A 293 -14.68 -8.95 7.48
C THR A 293 -15.25 -8.02 8.56
N ALA A 294 -14.85 -8.22 9.82
CA ALA A 294 -15.24 -7.35 10.91
C ALA A 294 -14.69 -5.92 10.75
N ALA A 295 -13.47 -5.75 10.24
CA ALA A 295 -12.88 -4.44 9.96
C ALA A 295 -13.68 -3.67 8.89
N PHE A 296 -14.08 -4.31 7.80
CA PHE A 296 -14.97 -3.69 6.79
C PHE A 296 -16.34 -3.32 7.36
N HIS A 297 -16.93 -4.18 8.20
CA HIS A 297 -18.20 -3.89 8.86
C HIS A 297 -18.08 -2.68 9.81
N LEU A 298 -17.00 -2.58 10.58
CA LEU A 298 -16.75 -1.42 11.43
C LEU A 298 -16.65 -0.14 10.59
N LEU A 299 -15.85 -0.15 9.54
CA LEU A 299 -15.66 0.99 8.66
C LEU A 299 -16.97 1.43 7.95
N THR A 300 -17.82 0.46 7.61
CA THR A 300 -19.12 0.75 7.01
C THR A 300 -20.07 1.40 8.02
N LYS A 301 -20.06 0.94 9.28
CA LYS A 301 -20.98 1.40 10.33
C LYS A 301 -20.52 2.68 11.01
N ASP A 302 -19.22 2.85 11.23
CA ASP A 302 -18.64 3.95 12.00
C ASP A 302 -17.72 4.83 11.15
N LYS A 303 -18.30 5.91 10.62
CA LYS A 303 -17.57 6.93 9.85
C LYS A 303 -16.66 7.82 10.72
N THR A 304 -16.80 7.75 12.05
CA THR A 304 -15.99 8.58 12.96
C THR A 304 -14.52 8.17 12.96
N ILE A 305 -14.21 6.90 12.61
CA ILE A 305 -12.85 6.39 12.53
C ILE A 305 -12.07 7.11 11.43
N VAL A 306 -12.66 7.19 10.22
CA VAL A 306 -12.04 7.88 9.07
C VAL A 306 -11.94 9.38 9.34
N ARG A 307 -12.99 9.98 9.88
CA ARG A 307 -12.99 11.41 10.26
C ARG A 307 -11.86 11.73 11.25
N ARG A 308 -11.71 10.92 12.31
CA ARG A 308 -10.63 11.10 13.30
C ARG A 308 -9.24 10.95 12.67
N LEU A 309 -9.06 10.04 11.69
CA LEU A 309 -7.81 9.94 10.93
C LEU A 309 -7.51 11.26 10.20
N HIS A 310 -8.49 11.80 9.50
CA HIS A 310 -8.32 13.06 8.75
C HIS A 310 -8.07 14.25 9.69
N GLU A 311 -8.79 14.35 10.81
CA GLU A 311 -8.58 15.40 11.83
C GLU A 311 -7.17 15.32 12.44
N ASN A 312 -6.72 14.11 12.81
CA ASN A 312 -5.36 13.89 13.33
C ASN A 312 -4.30 14.25 12.29
N THR A 313 -4.54 13.89 11.03
CA THR A 313 -3.63 14.18 9.90
C THR A 313 -3.50 15.68 9.66
N ALA A 314 -4.64 16.38 9.55
CA ALA A 314 -4.65 17.83 9.34
C ALA A 314 -3.95 18.56 10.48
N TYR A 315 -4.20 18.13 11.73
CA TYR A 315 -3.54 18.69 12.89
C TYR A 315 -2.01 18.45 12.86
N PHE A 316 -1.58 17.23 12.66
CA PHE A 316 -0.15 16.92 12.62
C PHE A 316 0.57 17.68 11.51
N ARG A 317 0.00 17.74 10.29
CA ARG A 317 0.55 18.49 9.15
C ARG A 317 0.70 19.96 9.47
N LYS A 318 -0.35 20.60 10.00
CA LYS A 318 -0.33 22.01 10.37
C LYS A 318 0.75 22.31 11.42
N GLU A 319 0.78 21.54 12.50
CA GLU A 319 1.70 21.79 13.60
C GLU A 319 3.18 21.52 13.24
N ILE A 320 3.47 20.43 12.47
CA ILE A 320 4.84 20.14 12.06
C ILE A 320 5.41 21.20 11.10
N GLN A 321 4.58 21.74 10.21
CA GLN A 321 4.94 22.89 9.37
C GLN A 321 5.11 24.16 10.22
N GLY A 322 4.24 24.38 11.19
CA GLY A 322 4.34 25.49 12.13
C GLY A 322 5.60 25.48 12.99
N LEU A 323 6.21 24.32 13.22
CA LEU A 323 7.53 24.19 13.84
C LEU A 323 8.69 24.62 12.91
N GLY A 324 8.47 24.70 11.60
CA GLY A 324 9.46 25.06 10.59
C GLY A 324 9.96 23.89 9.74
N PHE A 325 9.41 22.68 9.90
CA PHE A 325 9.77 21.55 9.01
C PHE A 325 9.13 21.66 7.64
N THR A 326 9.90 21.35 6.59
CA THR A 326 9.39 21.20 5.22
C THR A 326 8.74 19.82 5.07
N ILE A 327 7.48 19.79 4.60
CA ILE A 327 6.78 18.54 4.27
C ILE A 327 6.28 18.59 2.83
N ILE A 328 6.05 17.41 2.23
CA ILE A 328 5.33 17.33 0.97
C ILE A 328 3.86 17.68 1.23
N GLU A 329 3.30 18.58 0.41
CA GLU A 329 1.89 18.97 0.49
C GLU A 329 0.96 17.78 0.24
N GLY A 330 -0.24 17.86 0.76
CA GLY A 330 -1.26 16.83 0.59
C GLY A 330 -2.15 16.65 1.81
N THR A 331 -3.10 15.74 1.72
CA THR A 331 -4.10 15.45 2.77
C THR A 331 -3.97 14.04 3.35
N HIS A 332 -3.11 13.21 2.74
CA HIS A 332 -2.92 11.82 3.16
C HIS A 332 -2.20 11.70 4.51
N PRO A 333 -2.50 10.67 5.34
CA PRO A 333 -1.81 10.40 6.61
C PRO A 333 -0.31 10.08 6.50
N ILE A 334 0.20 9.78 5.33
CA ILE A 334 1.63 9.77 5.04
C ILE A 334 2.08 11.23 4.96
N VAL A 335 3.00 11.61 5.86
CA VAL A 335 3.56 12.96 5.93
C VAL A 335 5.07 12.87 5.81
N PRO A 336 5.63 13.06 4.61
CA PRO A 336 7.06 13.06 4.41
C PRO A 336 7.65 14.38 4.94
N ILE A 337 8.56 14.29 5.90
CA ILE A 337 9.30 15.42 6.48
C ILE A 337 10.66 15.43 5.81
N MET A 338 10.90 16.41 4.95
CA MET A 338 12.05 16.48 4.06
C MET A 338 13.30 16.92 4.82
N LEU A 339 14.38 16.15 4.68
CA LEU A 339 15.65 16.41 5.36
C LEU A 339 16.84 16.49 4.39
N GLY A 340 16.67 16.05 3.13
CA GLY A 340 17.68 16.09 2.07
C GLY A 340 18.73 14.99 2.20
N GLU A 341 19.56 15.03 3.26
CA GLU A 341 20.69 14.12 3.43
C GLU A 341 20.33 12.86 4.23
N ALA A 342 20.89 11.72 3.81
CA ALA A 342 20.66 10.42 4.43
C ALA A 342 21.14 10.37 5.89
N SER A 343 22.30 10.96 6.18
CA SER A 343 22.85 11.05 7.55
C SER A 343 21.92 11.80 8.48
N VAL A 344 21.38 12.93 8.04
CA VAL A 344 20.45 13.75 8.83
C VAL A 344 19.16 12.96 9.14
N ALA A 345 18.62 12.24 8.14
CA ALA A 345 17.42 11.42 8.34
C ALA A 345 17.67 10.26 9.31
N GLN A 346 18.83 9.63 9.27
CA GLN A 346 19.24 8.57 10.20
C GLN A 346 19.40 9.09 11.62
N GLU A 347 20.19 10.16 11.79
CA GLU A 347 20.45 10.78 13.08
C GLU A 347 19.17 11.29 13.74
N MET A 348 18.30 11.95 12.97
CA MET A 348 17.03 12.45 13.47
C MET A 348 16.08 11.31 13.87
N SER A 349 15.99 10.24 13.08
CA SER A 349 15.21 9.05 13.43
C SER A 349 15.69 8.42 14.72
N ALA A 350 17.01 8.28 14.91
CA ALA A 350 17.62 7.74 16.13
C ALA A 350 17.42 8.66 17.36
N ALA A 351 17.48 9.96 17.17
CA ALA A 351 17.26 10.94 18.22
C ALA A 351 15.79 10.95 18.68
N LEU A 352 14.83 10.93 17.72
CA LEU A 352 13.40 10.86 18.01
C LEU A 352 13.02 9.58 18.75
N LEU A 353 13.65 8.45 18.42
CA LEU A 353 13.45 7.20 19.15
C LEU A 353 13.81 7.34 20.64
N LYS A 354 14.91 8.05 20.96
CA LYS A 354 15.32 8.35 22.35
C LYS A 354 14.32 9.27 23.06
N GLU A 355 13.72 10.20 22.33
CA GLU A 355 12.71 11.15 22.83
C GLU A 355 11.29 10.58 22.84
N GLY A 356 11.11 9.28 22.59
CA GLY A 356 9.83 8.60 22.74
C GLY A 356 8.94 8.62 21.49
N VAL A 357 9.53 8.77 20.29
CA VAL A 357 8.81 8.70 19.00
C VAL A 357 9.43 7.62 18.12
N TYR A 358 8.62 6.67 17.68
CA TYR A 358 9.02 5.64 16.73
C TYR A 358 8.68 6.09 15.32
N ILE A 359 9.69 6.52 14.57
CA ILE A 359 9.59 6.91 13.16
C ILE A 359 10.81 6.39 12.41
N LYS A 360 10.69 6.16 11.11
CA LYS A 360 11.79 5.68 10.27
C LYS A 360 12.21 6.73 9.25
N GLY A 361 13.51 6.89 9.10
CA GLY A 361 14.12 7.60 8.00
C GLY A 361 14.10 6.76 6.73
N LEU A 362 13.94 7.43 5.60
CA LEU A 362 14.01 6.86 4.27
C LEU A 362 15.07 7.60 3.46
N TRP A 363 15.92 6.84 2.76
CA TRP A 363 16.99 7.35 1.92
C TRP A 363 17.23 6.42 0.73
N PHE A 364 18.13 6.79 -0.17
CA PHE A 364 18.47 5.94 -1.31
C PHE A 364 18.84 4.50 -0.88
N PRO A 365 18.36 3.45 -1.58
CA PRO A 365 17.61 3.48 -2.85
C PRO A 365 16.08 3.55 -2.70
N VAL A 366 15.54 3.76 -1.49
CA VAL A 366 14.07 3.79 -1.24
C VAL A 366 13.46 5.09 -1.76
N VAL A 367 14.21 6.20 -1.67
CA VAL A 367 13.88 7.50 -2.25
C VAL A 367 15.10 8.02 -3.01
N PRO A 368 14.97 8.97 -3.94
CA PRO A 368 16.09 9.53 -4.69
C PRO A 368 17.19 10.15 -3.79
N ARG A 369 18.40 10.26 -4.31
CA ARG A 369 19.50 10.97 -3.64
C ARG A 369 19.15 12.43 -3.45
N GLY A 370 19.47 13.02 -2.29
CA GLY A 370 19.12 14.39 -1.93
C GLY A 370 17.66 14.57 -1.48
N GLU A 371 16.88 13.49 -1.42
CA GLU A 371 15.47 13.51 -1.00
C GLU A 371 15.21 12.67 0.24
N ALA A 372 16.20 12.49 1.10
CA ALA A 372 16.02 11.75 2.34
C ALA A 372 14.99 12.45 3.23
N ARG A 373 14.17 11.66 3.90
CA ARG A 373 13.03 12.13 4.67
C ARG A 373 12.72 11.24 5.86
N LEU A 374 12.03 11.77 6.86
CA LEU A 374 11.27 10.94 7.79
C LEU A 374 9.86 10.76 7.24
N ARG A 375 9.36 9.53 7.19
CA ARG A 375 7.99 9.26 6.76
C ARG A 375 7.10 9.06 7.97
N ALA A 376 6.44 10.13 8.43
CA ALA A 376 5.43 10.01 9.46
C ALA A 376 4.14 9.40 8.88
N GLN A 377 3.55 8.48 9.63
CA GLN A 377 2.29 7.83 9.31
C GLN A 377 1.33 8.07 10.47
N VAL A 378 0.41 9.00 10.26
CA VAL A 378 -0.61 9.37 11.25
C VAL A 378 -1.67 8.29 11.32
N SER A 379 -2.19 8.02 12.51
CA SER A 379 -3.22 7.00 12.74
C SER A 379 -4.40 7.55 13.53
N ALA A 380 -5.59 7.01 13.25
CA ALA A 380 -6.77 7.24 14.05
C ALA A 380 -6.63 6.70 15.49
N ALA A 381 -5.66 5.80 15.75
CA ALA A 381 -5.37 5.29 17.09
C ALA A 381 -4.60 6.30 17.96
N LEU A 382 -4.03 7.37 17.38
CA LEU A 382 -3.35 8.43 18.13
C LEU A 382 -4.38 9.32 18.80
N ARG A 383 -4.17 9.60 20.09
CA ARG A 383 -4.90 10.64 20.80
C ARG A 383 -4.20 11.98 20.60
N ARG A 384 -4.89 13.09 20.77
CA ARG A 384 -4.31 14.43 20.67
C ARG A 384 -3.01 14.56 21.47
N LYS A 385 -3.01 14.18 22.74
CA LYS A 385 -1.82 14.19 23.61
C LYS A 385 -0.64 13.37 23.10
N ASP A 386 -0.88 12.30 22.34
CA ASP A 386 0.17 11.48 21.75
C ASP A 386 0.82 12.24 20.57
N ILE A 387 0.01 12.93 19.77
CA ILE A 387 0.49 13.80 18.68
C ILE A 387 1.28 14.98 19.25
N ASP A 388 0.78 15.65 20.29
CA ASP A 388 1.46 16.77 20.95
C ASP A 388 2.81 16.35 21.52
N ARG A 389 2.89 15.16 22.14
CA ARG A 389 4.14 14.59 22.64
C ARG A 389 5.13 14.33 21.48
N ALA A 390 4.66 13.86 20.34
CA ALA A 390 5.51 13.65 19.18
C ALA A 390 6.04 14.99 18.63
N LEU A 391 5.17 15.98 18.48
CA LEU A 391 5.54 17.33 18.02
C LEU A 391 6.58 18.00 18.94
N GLU A 392 6.43 17.85 20.24
CA GLU A 392 7.43 18.35 21.21
C GLU A 392 8.77 17.67 21.04
N ALA A 393 8.80 16.34 20.82
CA ALA A 393 10.02 15.60 20.50
C ALA A 393 10.68 16.10 19.19
N PHE A 394 9.87 16.34 18.14
CA PHE A 394 10.35 16.94 16.90
C PHE A 394 10.95 18.32 17.11
N ARG A 395 10.28 19.19 17.89
CA ARG A 395 10.79 20.51 18.22
C ARG A 395 12.16 20.45 18.93
N LYS A 396 12.25 19.61 19.97
CA LYS A 396 13.46 19.43 20.76
C LYS A 396 14.63 18.91 19.92
N VAL A 397 14.38 17.85 19.13
CA VAL A 397 15.40 17.24 18.29
C VAL A 397 15.79 18.17 17.15
N GLY A 398 14.82 18.83 16.49
CA GLY A 398 15.08 19.76 15.40
C GLY A 398 15.95 20.95 15.82
N LYS A 399 15.68 21.53 16.99
CA LYS A 399 16.55 22.59 17.57
C LYS A 399 17.94 22.07 17.89
N LYS A 400 18.05 20.92 18.54
CA LYS A 400 19.35 20.32 18.89
C LYS A 400 20.21 20.01 17.67
N MET A 401 19.61 19.66 16.55
CA MET A 401 20.30 19.34 15.29
C MET A 401 20.52 20.57 14.38
N GLY A 402 20.06 21.77 14.79
CA GLY A 402 20.16 22.99 13.99
C GLY A 402 19.27 22.99 12.74
N ILE A 403 18.27 22.13 12.70
CA ILE A 403 17.26 22.09 11.61
C ILE A 403 16.18 23.17 11.83
N LEU A 404 15.88 23.43 13.09
CA LEU A 404 14.96 24.47 13.52
C LEU A 404 15.73 25.61 14.22
N PRO A 405 15.24 26.85 14.13
CA PRO A 405 15.81 28.00 14.84
C PRO A 405 15.68 27.92 16.37
#